data_53ae2e9618a2fca47fbf74173fbe5259
#
_entry.id   53ae2e9618a2fca47fbf74173fbe5259
#
_cell.length_a   1.000
_cell.length_b   1.000
_cell.length_c   1.000
_cell.angle_alpha   90.00
_cell.angle_beta   90.00
_cell.angle_gamma   90.00
#
_symmetry.space_group_name_H-M   'P 1'
#
loop_
_entity.id
_entity.type
_entity.pdbx_description
1 polymer ?
#
loop_
_entity_poly.entity_id
_entity_poly.type
_entity_poly.pdbx_seq_one_letter_code
_entity_poly.pdbx_strand_id
1 'polypeptide(L)'
;AWSHQRRTAEQWTEWAQAGASSKAVTDHPDLGSEKRPGPLTYEVEVYQGCVRYKRGCKFCIEPKKGIPIWRTPEDIIKEVRLAHDAGVHHVRLGGMTDTYTYMADGVRELEYPVPNPEPIARLLHGLRDDERLGVLHTDNGNPSIIAEHLEPSEEITKTLVETLSDGAVLSFGLESADPSVHEANWLNCDPDQLKSAIRLINKHGRVRGERGLPKLLPGLNFIAGLNGESKETYQMNLDLLHDIRREGLLLRR
;
A
#
# COMPACT_ATOMS: atom_id res chain seq x y z
N ALA A 1 12.29 22.99 -11.13
CA ALA A 1 12.99 21.89 -10.47
C ALA A 1 12.22 21.55 -9.22
N TRP A 2 11.82 20.28 -9.04
CA TRP A 2 11.20 19.82 -7.82
C TRP A 2 12.23 19.85 -6.70
N SER A 3 11.94 20.52 -5.59
CA SER A 3 12.78 20.44 -4.42
C SER A 3 12.63 19.03 -3.82
N HIS A 4 13.70 18.26 -3.77
CA HIS A 4 13.73 16.97 -3.09
C HIS A 4 13.87 17.12 -1.57
N GLN A 5 13.76 18.34 -1.05
CA GLN A 5 13.75 18.59 0.38
C GLN A 5 12.40 18.21 0.97
N ARG A 6 12.39 17.18 1.79
CA ARG A 6 11.21 16.82 2.59
C ARG A 6 11.12 17.71 3.83
N ARG A 7 9.89 17.82 4.34
CA ARG A 7 9.66 18.41 5.66
C ARG A 7 10.35 17.58 6.72
N THR A 8 10.87 18.25 7.75
CA THR A 8 11.35 17.58 8.96
C THR A 8 10.17 17.03 9.78
N ALA A 9 10.46 16.16 10.77
CA ALA A 9 9.44 15.64 11.68
C ALA A 9 8.75 16.77 12.47
N GLU A 10 9.48 17.83 12.82
CA GLU A 10 8.93 19.01 13.49
C GLU A 10 7.97 19.76 12.59
N GLN A 11 8.34 19.98 11.31
CA GLN A 11 7.47 20.61 10.33
C GLN A 11 6.20 19.81 10.07
N TRP A 12 6.30 18.47 9.97
CA TRP A 12 5.14 17.59 9.87
C TRP A 12 4.22 17.74 11.08
N THR A 13 4.79 17.74 12.29
CA THR A 13 4.03 17.94 13.54
C THR A 13 3.30 19.29 13.55
N GLU A 14 3.97 20.37 13.17
CA GLU A 14 3.39 21.71 13.09
C GLU A 14 2.19 21.76 12.14
N TRP A 15 2.33 21.21 10.94
CA TRP A 15 1.25 21.16 9.94
C TRP A 15 0.08 20.28 10.39
N ALA A 16 0.36 19.12 11.01
CA ALA A 16 -0.68 18.24 11.54
C ALA A 16 -1.47 18.92 12.67
N GLN A 17 -0.78 19.62 13.57
CA GLN A 17 -1.43 20.39 14.64
C GLN A 17 -2.30 21.53 14.08
N ALA A 18 -1.79 22.27 13.09
CA ALA A 18 -2.56 23.33 12.44
C ALA A 18 -3.80 22.79 11.74
N GLY A 19 -3.67 21.68 11.02
CA GLY A 19 -4.78 21.00 10.34
C GLY A 19 -5.83 20.49 11.32
N ALA A 20 -5.40 19.81 12.40
CA ALA A 20 -6.27 19.31 13.45
C ALA A 20 -7.03 20.44 14.16
N SER A 21 -6.34 21.55 14.44
CA SER A 21 -6.93 22.72 15.13
C SER A 21 -7.90 23.51 14.26
N SER A 22 -7.77 23.43 12.93
CA SER A 22 -8.63 24.20 12.00
C SER A 22 -10.07 23.75 12.00
N LYS A 23 -10.34 22.46 12.35
CA LYS A 23 -11.65 21.81 12.28
C LYS A 23 -12.35 21.93 10.91
N ALA A 24 -11.62 22.36 9.87
CA ALA A 24 -12.20 22.67 8.57
C ALA A 24 -12.96 21.49 7.94
N VAL A 25 -12.54 20.26 8.22
CA VAL A 25 -13.20 19.04 7.73
C VAL A 25 -14.31 18.59 8.69
N THR A 26 -14.06 18.62 10.01
CA THR A 26 -15.04 18.18 11.02
C THR A 26 -16.26 19.11 11.08
N ASP A 27 -16.04 20.40 10.86
CA ASP A 27 -17.10 21.40 10.86
C ASP A 27 -17.70 21.66 9.48
N HIS A 28 -17.23 20.94 8.44
CA HIS A 28 -17.75 21.10 7.09
C HIS A 28 -19.21 20.62 7.00
N PRO A 29 -20.13 21.45 6.43
CA PRO A 29 -21.57 21.16 6.44
C PRO A 29 -21.95 19.86 5.73
N ASP A 30 -21.15 19.43 4.76
CA ASP A 30 -21.40 18.19 4.00
C ASP A 30 -20.62 16.97 4.51
N LEU A 31 -19.46 17.18 5.16
CA LEU A 31 -18.55 16.12 5.57
C LEU A 31 -18.58 15.86 7.07
N GLY A 32 -18.72 16.90 7.89
CA GLY A 32 -18.64 16.85 9.35
C GLY A 32 -19.96 17.06 10.06
N SER A 33 -21.08 17.22 9.33
CA SER A 33 -22.36 17.58 9.97
C SER A 33 -23.03 16.39 10.65
N GLU A 34 -23.86 16.68 11.68
CA GLU A 34 -24.75 15.71 12.30
C GLU A 34 -25.69 15.00 11.29
N LYS A 35 -25.93 15.60 10.13
CA LYS A 35 -26.76 15.05 9.05
C LYS A 35 -26.06 13.97 8.23
N ARG A 36 -24.72 13.92 8.23
CA ARG A 36 -23.90 12.89 7.58
C ARG A 36 -22.69 12.55 8.46
N PRO A 37 -22.90 11.89 9.59
CA PRO A 37 -21.80 11.42 10.41
C PRO A 37 -21.11 10.24 9.70
N GLY A 38 -20.36 10.53 8.66
CA GLY A 38 -19.50 9.54 8.01
C GLY A 38 -18.18 9.45 8.74
N PRO A 39 -17.55 8.27 8.82
CA PRO A 39 -16.23 8.15 9.39
C PRO A 39 -15.22 8.90 8.51
N LEU A 40 -14.61 9.92 9.07
CA LEU A 40 -13.47 10.60 8.45
C LEU A 40 -12.27 9.66 8.46
N THR A 41 -11.56 9.57 7.34
CA THR A 41 -10.33 8.78 7.25
C THR A 41 -9.16 9.73 7.05
N TYR A 42 -8.16 9.61 7.91
CA TYR A 42 -6.89 10.31 7.80
C TYR A 42 -5.94 9.49 6.93
N GLU A 43 -5.53 10.04 5.80
CA GLU A 43 -4.50 9.44 4.96
C GLU A 43 -3.14 10.07 5.33
N VAL A 44 -2.25 9.26 5.89
CA VAL A 44 -0.92 9.67 6.29
C VAL A 44 0.11 9.23 5.26
N GLU A 45 0.97 10.16 4.83
CA GLU A 45 2.08 9.84 3.94
C GLU A 45 3.17 9.09 4.70
N VAL A 46 3.50 7.89 4.23
CA VAL A 46 4.56 7.05 4.82
C VAL A 46 5.93 7.33 4.19
N TYR A 47 5.99 7.41 2.85
CA TYR A 47 7.20 7.80 2.13
C TYR A 47 6.87 8.26 0.70
N GLN A 48 7.83 8.90 0.03
CA GLN A 48 7.75 9.27 -1.38
C GLN A 48 8.84 8.57 -2.18
N GLY A 49 8.62 8.42 -3.48
CA GLY A 49 9.54 7.80 -4.41
C GLY A 49 9.26 6.31 -4.59
N CYS A 50 10.06 5.66 -5.41
CA CYS A 50 9.88 4.26 -5.76
C CYS A 50 11.22 3.53 -5.78
N VAL A 51 11.26 2.30 -5.30
CA VAL A 51 12.46 1.45 -5.36
C VAL A 51 12.93 1.24 -6.81
N ARG A 52 12.02 1.31 -7.77
CA ARG A 52 12.31 1.25 -9.21
C ARG A 52 12.65 2.61 -9.84
N TYR A 53 13.18 3.56 -9.08
CA TYR A 53 13.52 4.91 -9.56
C TYR A 53 14.48 4.94 -10.77
N LYS A 54 15.32 3.93 -10.96
CA LYS A 54 16.22 3.82 -12.11
C LYS A 54 15.49 3.37 -13.38
N ARG A 55 14.51 2.47 -13.25
CA ARG A 55 13.77 1.88 -14.37
C ARG A 55 12.34 1.57 -13.94
N GLY A 56 11.55 2.61 -13.69
CA GLY A 56 10.15 2.46 -13.30
C GLY A 56 9.20 2.27 -14.47
N CYS A 57 7.97 1.88 -14.15
CA CYS A 57 6.90 1.74 -15.14
C CYS A 57 6.69 3.04 -15.90
N LYS A 58 6.60 2.99 -17.24
CA LYS A 58 6.59 4.19 -18.09
C LYS A 58 5.37 5.10 -17.87
N PHE A 59 4.25 4.55 -17.44
CA PHE A 59 3.04 5.31 -17.13
C PHE A 59 3.09 6.01 -15.76
N CYS A 60 3.95 5.53 -14.84
CA CYS A 60 3.92 5.93 -13.44
C CYS A 60 4.77 7.16 -13.14
N ILE A 61 4.27 8.05 -12.28
CA ILE A 61 4.99 9.25 -11.82
C ILE A 61 5.93 8.95 -10.63
N GLU A 62 5.65 7.91 -9.83
CA GLU A 62 6.37 7.65 -8.59
C GLU A 62 7.88 7.42 -8.78
N PRO A 63 8.35 6.64 -9.79
CA PRO A 63 9.77 6.51 -10.06
C PRO A 63 10.46 7.84 -10.40
N LYS A 64 9.71 8.80 -10.96
CA LYS A 64 10.24 10.13 -11.31
C LYS A 64 10.47 11.02 -10.09
N LYS A 65 9.86 10.69 -8.96
CA LYS A 65 10.13 11.35 -7.67
C LYS A 65 11.49 10.94 -7.08
N GLY A 66 12.12 9.89 -7.63
CA GLY A 66 13.44 9.42 -7.25
C GLY A 66 13.43 8.26 -6.27
N ILE A 67 14.58 8.06 -5.62
CA ILE A 67 14.75 7.04 -4.60
C ILE A 67 13.80 7.29 -3.42
N PRO A 68 13.27 6.24 -2.76
CA PRO A 68 12.42 6.39 -1.60
C PRO A 68 13.04 7.22 -0.48
N ILE A 69 12.26 8.12 0.05
CA ILE A 69 12.60 8.93 1.25
C ILE A 69 11.53 8.62 2.29
N TRP A 70 11.91 7.82 3.28
CA TRP A 70 11.01 7.35 4.32
C TRP A 70 10.89 8.33 5.49
N ARG A 71 9.73 8.32 6.10
CA ARG A 71 9.50 8.87 7.44
C ARG A 71 9.72 7.76 8.46
N THR A 72 10.15 8.10 9.67
CA THR A 72 10.30 7.10 10.74
C THR A 72 8.95 6.65 11.28
N PRO A 73 8.84 5.42 11.82
CA PRO A 73 7.62 4.97 12.49
C PRO A 73 7.14 5.94 13.56
N GLU A 74 8.04 6.47 14.37
CA GLU A 74 7.74 7.40 15.47
C GLU A 74 7.12 8.70 14.98
N ASP A 75 7.63 9.25 13.86
CA ASP A 75 7.11 10.47 13.26
C ASP A 75 5.67 10.25 12.74
N ILE A 76 5.42 9.12 12.08
CA ILE A 76 4.08 8.77 11.57
C ILE A 76 3.10 8.54 12.73
N ILE A 77 3.50 7.77 13.75
CA ILE A 77 2.67 7.49 14.93
C ILE A 77 2.29 8.79 15.63
N LYS A 78 3.25 9.72 15.78
CA LYS A 78 3.01 11.03 16.38
C LYS A 78 1.97 11.84 15.61
N GLU A 79 2.07 11.88 14.28
CA GLU A 79 1.11 12.57 13.43
C GLU A 79 -0.30 11.96 13.52
N VAL A 80 -0.41 10.64 13.52
CA VAL A 80 -1.70 9.95 13.67
C VAL A 80 -2.34 10.25 15.03
N ARG A 81 -1.56 10.30 16.10
CA ARG A 81 -2.08 10.69 17.42
C ARG A 81 -2.67 12.11 17.42
N LEU A 82 -2.06 13.04 16.70
CA LEU A 82 -2.62 14.39 16.53
C LEU A 82 -3.95 14.37 15.74
N ALA A 83 -4.08 13.50 14.74
CA ALA A 83 -5.37 13.30 14.06
C ALA A 83 -6.43 12.73 15.01
N HIS A 84 -6.06 11.79 15.88
CA HIS A 84 -6.95 11.27 16.93
C HIS A 84 -7.37 12.38 17.93
N ASP A 85 -6.48 13.26 18.31
CA ASP A 85 -6.77 14.42 19.17
C ASP A 85 -7.78 15.37 18.49
N ALA A 86 -7.79 15.41 17.17
CA ALA A 86 -8.76 16.17 16.37
C ALA A 86 -10.08 15.42 16.10
N GLY A 87 -10.25 14.19 16.61
CA GLY A 87 -11.46 13.38 16.45
C GLY A 87 -11.50 12.53 15.18
N VAL A 88 -10.37 12.37 14.48
CA VAL A 88 -10.28 11.49 13.28
C VAL A 88 -9.58 10.20 13.68
N HIS A 89 -10.34 9.09 13.73
CA HIS A 89 -9.89 7.82 14.30
C HIS A 89 -9.66 6.71 13.27
N HIS A 90 -9.97 6.93 12.00
CA HIS A 90 -9.71 5.97 10.94
C HIS A 90 -8.50 6.42 10.12
N VAL A 91 -7.58 5.48 9.85
CA VAL A 91 -6.29 5.77 9.26
C VAL A 91 -6.06 4.90 8.04
N ARG A 92 -5.56 5.50 6.98
CA ARG A 92 -4.99 4.83 5.82
C ARG A 92 -3.52 5.21 5.70
N LEU A 93 -2.65 4.22 5.70
CA LEU A 93 -1.25 4.41 5.37
C LEU A 93 -1.14 4.57 3.84
N GLY A 94 -0.89 5.79 3.39
CA GLY A 94 -0.87 6.18 1.99
C GLY A 94 0.45 6.82 1.57
N GLY A 95 0.45 7.42 0.38
CA GLY A 95 1.61 8.10 -0.19
C GLY A 95 2.78 7.19 -0.51
N MET A 96 2.72 5.90 -0.22
CA MET A 96 3.75 4.92 -0.49
C MET A 96 3.43 4.08 -1.73
N THR A 97 4.47 3.70 -2.46
CA THR A 97 4.32 2.86 -3.66
C THR A 97 4.17 1.39 -3.34
N ASP A 98 4.63 0.95 -2.17
CA ASP A 98 4.63 -0.44 -1.75
C ASP A 98 4.89 -0.58 -0.26
N THR A 99 4.03 -1.32 0.43
CA THR A 99 4.14 -1.59 1.86
C THR A 99 5.38 -2.43 2.20
N TYR A 100 5.74 -3.39 1.35
CA TYR A 100 6.86 -4.32 1.60
C TYR A 100 8.23 -3.68 1.45
N THR A 101 8.31 -2.55 0.76
CA THR A 101 9.57 -1.82 0.58
C THR A 101 9.76 -0.65 1.54
N TYR A 102 8.88 -0.49 2.54
CA TYR A 102 9.10 0.51 3.57
C TYR A 102 10.39 0.20 4.35
N MET A 103 11.36 1.12 4.25
CA MET A 103 12.70 1.00 4.83
C MET A 103 13.43 -0.31 4.45
N ALA A 104 13.20 -0.81 3.22
CA ALA A 104 13.84 -2.01 2.70
C ALA A 104 15.36 -1.84 2.53
N ASP A 105 16.08 -2.94 2.63
CA ASP A 105 17.54 -2.96 2.49
C ASP A 105 17.97 -3.11 1.03
N GLY A 106 19.11 -2.49 0.67
CA GLY A 106 19.70 -2.63 -0.67
C GLY A 106 18.98 -1.85 -1.78
N VAL A 107 18.20 -0.79 -1.47
CA VAL A 107 17.43 -0.03 -2.46
C VAL A 107 18.29 0.63 -3.54
N ARG A 108 19.57 0.91 -3.26
CA ARG A 108 20.49 1.50 -4.24
C ARG A 108 21.19 0.46 -5.10
N GLU A 109 21.35 -0.74 -4.59
CA GLU A 109 22.19 -1.82 -5.10
C GLU A 109 21.39 -2.89 -5.84
N LEU A 110 20.23 -3.25 -5.31
CA LEU A 110 19.42 -4.38 -5.78
C LEU A 110 18.26 -3.90 -6.68
N GLU A 111 17.90 -4.68 -7.68
CA GLU A 111 16.70 -4.49 -8.47
C GLU A 111 15.44 -4.77 -7.62
N TYR A 112 15.51 -5.81 -6.79
CA TYR A 112 14.50 -6.18 -5.81
C TYR A 112 15.08 -6.00 -4.40
N PRO A 113 14.89 -4.84 -3.76
CA PRO A 113 15.33 -4.60 -2.39
C PRO A 113 14.75 -5.60 -1.41
N VAL A 114 15.51 -5.95 -0.39
CA VAL A 114 15.09 -6.93 0.60
C VAL A 114 14.12 -6.29 1.59
N PRO A 115 12.88 -6.80 1.74
CA PRO A 115 11.94 -6.29 2.73
C PRO A 115 12.51 -6.35 4.14
N ASN A 116 12.26 -5.31 4.92
CA ASN A 116 12.67 -5.23 6.32
C ASN A 116 11.42 -5.28 7.22
N PRO A 117 11.14 -6.40 7.90
CA PRO A 117 9.93 -6.56 8.73
C PRO A 117 9.89 -5.65 9.95
N GLU A 118 11.05 -5.32 10.54
CA GLU A 118 11.10 -4.60 11.81
C GLU A 118 10.45 -3.21 11.77
N PRO A 119 10.78 -2.29 10.83
CA PRO A 119 10.15 -0.97 10.78
C PRO A 119 8.64 -1.02 10.55
N ILE A 120 8.16 -1.97 9.74
CA ILE A 120 6.72 -2.19 9.51
C ILE A 120 6.03 -2.64 10.79
N ALA A 121 6.59 -3.62 11.48
CA ALA A 121 6.04 -4.11 12.74
C ALA A 121 5.98 -2.98 13.79
N ARG A 122 7.06 -2.22 13.94
CA ARG A 122 7.13 -1.09 14.86
C ARG A 122 6.09 0.00 14.53
N LEU A 123 5.90 0.31 13.25
CA LEU A 123 4.88 1.27 12.81
C LEU A 123 3.47 0.76 13.15
N LEU A 124 3.13 -0.45 12.70
CA LEU A 124 1.77 -0.97 12.81
C LEU A 124 1.35 -1.27 14.25
N HIS A 125 2.22 -1.86 15.05
CA HIS A 125 1.96 -2.07 16.48
C HIS A 125 1.87 -0.75 17.23
N GLY A 126 2.80 0.20 16.98
CA GLY A 126 2.75 1.51 17.60
C GLY A 126 1.50 2.34 17.26
N LEU A 127 0.88 2.10 16.09
CA LEU A 127 -0.44 2.66 15.77
C LEU A 127 -1.55 1.94 16.54
N ARG A 128 -1.49 0.61 16.68
CA ARG A 128 -2.49 -0.19 17.41
C ARG A 128 -2.45 0.02 18.93
N ASP A 129 -1.35 0.46 19.48
CA ASP A 129 -1.23 0.82 20.91
C ASP A 129 -2.13 2.00 21.31
N ASP A 130 -2.63 2.78 20.34
CA ASP A 130 -3.62 3.83 20.62
C ASP A 130 -5.05 3.26 20.52
N GLU A 131 -5.72 3.09 21.66
CA GLU A 131 -7.08 2.53 21.76
C GLU A 131 -8.12 3.33 20.97
N ARG A 132 -7.83 4.58 20.60
CA ARG A 132 -8.70 5.43 19.79
C ARG A 132 -8.69 5.02 18.32
N LEU A 133 -7.73 4.21 17.88
CA LEU A 133 -7.62 3.77 16.49
C LEU A 133 -8.79 2.87 16.11
N GLY A 134 -9.61 3.33 15.20
CA GLY A 134 -10.71 2.57 14.61
C GLY A 134 -10.25 1.66 13.47
N VAL A 135 -10.41 2.11 12.23
CA VAL A 135 -9.98 1.39 11.04
C VAL A 135 -8.53 1.74 10.71
N LEU A 136 -7.72 0.72 10.44
CA LEU A 136 -6.37 0.85 9.90
C LEU A 136 -6.27 0.06 8.60
N HIS A 137 -5.97 0.75 7.51
CA HIS A 137 -5.69 0.14 6.21
C HIS A 137 -4.35 0.62 5.65
N THR A 138 -3.76 -0.18 4.77
CA THR A 138 -2.61 0.19 3.93
C THR A 138 -3.04 0.24 2.46
N ASP A 139 -2.10 0.56 1.58
CA ASP A 139 -2.40 0.79 0.16
C ASP A 139 -1.87 -0.36 -0.73
N ASN A 140 -0.67 -0.23 -1.24
CA ASN A 140 -0.15 -1.09 -2.29
C ASN A 140 0.83 -2.14 -1.74
N GLY A 141 0.93 -3.26 -2.44
CA GLY A 141 2.00 -4.23 -2.31
C GLY A 141 2.65 -4.51 -3.67
N ASN A 142 3.93 -4.82 -3.65
CA ASN A 142 4.69 -5.15 -4.84
C ASN A 142 4.83 -6.67 -4.99
N PRO A 143 4.12 -7.30 -5.94
CA PRO A 143 4.16 -8.76 -6.08
C PRO A 143 5.55 -9.31 -6.41
N SER A 144 6.37 -8.58 -7.16
CA SER A 144 7.74 -9.02 -7.47
C SER A 144 8.62 -9.06 -6.24
N ILE A 145 8.55 -8.04 -5.39
CA ILE A 145 9.28 -8.00 -4.10
C ILE A 145 8.85 -9.18 -3.22
N ILE A 146 7.55 -9.42 -3.12
CA ILE A 146 7.00 -10.52 -2.33
C ILE A 146 7.48 -11.87 -2.87
N ALA A 147 7.48 -12.06 -4.18
CA ALA A 147 7.89 -13.32 -4.82
C ALA A 147 9.39 -13.60 -4.70
N GLU A 148 10.23 -12.57 -4.82
CA GLU A 148 11.69 -12.69 -4.72
C GLU A 148 12.17 -12.91 -3.28
N HIS A 149 11.40 -12.42 -2.28
CA HIS A 149 11.79 -12.44 -0.88
C HIS A 149 10.66 -13.02 0.00
N LEU A 150 10.33 -14.31 -0.21
CA LEU A 150 9.17 -14.93 0.45
C LEU A 150 9.23 -14.90 1.98
N GLU A 151 10.40 -15.20 2.57
CA GLU A 151 10.54 -15.31 4.03
C GLU A 151 10.27 -13.97 4.75
N PRO A 152 10.98 -12.86 4.47
CA PRO A 152 10.68 -11.58 5.11
C PRO A 152 9.31 -11.03 4.70
N SER A 153 8.83 -11.33 3.49
CA SER A 153 7.48 -10.95 3.06
C SER A 153 6.40 -11.70 3.81
N GLU A 154 6.62 -12.96 4.16
CA GLU A 154 5.69 -13.71 5.00
C GLU A 154 5.59 -13.11 6.41
N GLU A 155 6.70 -12.67 6.98
CA GLU A 155 6.74 -12.01 8.28
C GLU A 155 5.96 -10.70 8.27
N ILE A 156 6.19 -9.85 7.25
CA ILE A 156 5.39 -8.63 7.03
C ILE A 156 3.91 -8.96 6.85
N THR A 157 3.58 -9.98 6.04
CA THR A 157 2.19 -10.38 5.80
C THR A 157 1.49 -10.79 7.11
N LYS A 158 2.14 -11.53 7.99
CA LYS A 158 1.60 -11.90 9.31
C LYS A 158 1.30 -10.65 10.15
N THR A 159 2.22 -9.70 10.19
CA THR A 159 2.03 -8.42 10.88
C THR A 159 0.86 -7.63 10.31
N LEU A 160 0.72 -7.58 8.98
CA LEU A 160 -0.42 -6.92 8.31
C LEU A 160 -1.76 -7.58 8.69
N VAL A 161 -1.81 -8.92 8.70
CA VAL A 161 -3.01 -9.69 9.06
C VAL A 161 -3.39 -9.50 10.54
N GLU A 162 -2.40 -9.37 11.41
CA GLU A 162 -2.60 -9.11 12.83
C GLU A 162 -3.13 -7.70 13.10
N THR A 163 -2.56 -6.70 12.44
CA THR A 163 -2.75 -5.29 12.81
C THR A 163 -3.76 -4.54 11.96
N LEU A 164 -3.95 -4.89 10.68
CA LEU A 164 -4.95 -4.21 9.84
C LEU A 164 -6.37 -4.60 10.23
N SER A 165 -7.30 -3.72 9.94
CA SER A 165 -8.71 -3.98 10.15
C SER A 165 -9.24 -5.01 9.15
N ASP A 166 -10.21 -5.84 9.58
CA ASP A 166 -10.83 -6.85 8.73
C ASP A 166 -11.37 -6.24 7.42
N GLY A 167 -11.14 -6.93 6.33
CA GLY A 167 -11.50 -6.50 5.00
C GLY A 167 -10.46 -5.61 4.33
N ALA A 168 -9.24 -5.54 4.88
CA ALA A 168 -8.13 -4.84 4.26
C ALA A 168 -7.82 -5.41 2.87
N VAL A 169 -7.39 -4.53 1.99
CA VAL A 169 -6.99 -4.85 0.62
C VAL A 169 -5.56 -4.37 0.40
N LEU A 170 -4.73 -5.27 -0.11
CA LEU A 170 -3.40 -4.94 -0.59
C LEU A 170 -3.44 -4.89 -2.11
N SER A 171 -3.35 -3.71 -2.69
CA SER A 171 -3.45 -3.54 -4.15
C SER A 171 -2.17 -3.96 -4.85
N PHE A 172 -2.30 -4.89 -5.80
CA PHE A 172 -1.20 -5.38 -6.64
C PHE A 172 -1.31 -4.82 -8.05
N GLY A 173 -0.24 -4.18 -8.53
CA GLY A 173 -0.10 -3.71 -9.90
C GLY A 173 0.53 -4.80 -10.76
N LEU A 174 -0.27 -5.53 -11.54
CA LEU A 174 0.21 -6.35 -12.65
C LEU A 174 0.17 -5.54 -13.95
N GLU A 175 -0.90 -4.78 -14.11
CA GLU A 175 -1.27 -3.93 -15.23
C GLU A 175 -1.63 -4.72 -16.51
N SER A 176 -0.92 -5.79 -16.81
CA SER A 176 -1.17 -6.71 -17.93
C SER A 176 -0.55 -8.07 -17.68
N ALA A 177 -1.16 -9.14 -18.21
CA ALA A 177 -0.58 -10.48 -18.28
C ALA A 177 0.23 -10.73 -19.56
N ASP A 178 0.22 -9.79 -20.51
CA ASP A 178 0.87 -9.91 -21.80
C ASP A 178 2.35 -9.54 -21.72
N PRO A 179 3.29 -10.45 -22.05
CA PRO A 179 4.73 -10.19 -22.03
C PRO A 179 5.14 -9.02 -22.93
N SER A 180 4.47 -8.82 -24.07
CA SER A 180 4.77 -7.73 -25.02
C SER A 180 4.46 -6.37 -24.37
N VAL A 181 3.35 -6.29 -23.62
CA VAL A 181 2.95 -5.10 -22.87
C VAL A 181 3.93 -4.84 -21.72
N HIS A 182 4.38 -5.92 -21.03
CA HIS A 182 5.39 -5.82 -19.98
C HIS A 182 6.68 -5.18 -20.48
N GLU A 183 7.23 -5.69 -21.57
CA GLU A 183 8.46 -5.18 -22.16
C GLU A 183 8.30 -3.73 -22.63
N ALA A 184 7.22 -3.44 -23.36
CA ALA A 184 6.94 -2.12 -23.93
C ALA A 184 6.81 -1.03 -22.86
N ASN A 185 6.29 -1.36 -21.67
CA ASN A 185 5.98 -0.40 -20.60
C ASN A 185 6.86 -0.53 -19.36
N TRP A 186 7.83 -1.44 -19.35
CA TRP A 186 8.70 -1.72 -18.20
C TRP A 186 7.91 -2.08 -16.94
N LEU A 187 6.89 -2.92 -17.10
CA LEU A 187 6.07 -3.33 -15.97
C LEU A 187 6.91 -4.12 -14.96
N ASN A 188 6.46 -4.13 -13.72
CA ASN A 188 7.26 -4.64 -12.62
C ASN A 188 7.11 -6.15 -12.42
N CYS A 189 5.89 -6.66 -12.56
CA CYS A 189 5.51 -7.97 -12.08
C CYS A 189 5.01 -8.83 -13.24
N ASP A 190 5.51 -10.04 -13.37
CA ASP A 190 4.96 -11.05 -14.28
C ASP A 190 3.83 -11.87 -13.62
N PRO A 191 3.05 -12.66 -14.40
CA PRO A 191 1.96 -13.48 -13.87
C PRO A 191 2.38 -14.52 -12.83
N ASP A 192 3.59 -15.07 -12.88
CA ASP A 192 4.04 -16.10 -11.94
C ASP A 192 4.45 -15.48 -10.61
N GLN A 193 5.16 -14.36 -10.64
CA GLN A 193 5.45 -13.54 -9.46
C GLN A 193 4.14 -13.09 -8.79
N LEU A 194 3.17 -12.62 -9.58
CA LEU A 194 1.86 -12.25 -9.07
C LEU A 194 1.17 -13.42 -8.34
N LYS A 195 1.09 -14.60 -8.96
CA LYS A 195 0.46 -15.77 -8.35
C LYS A 195 1.16 -16.21 -7.07
N SER A 196 2.50 -16.12 -7.03
CA SER A 196 3.29 -16.38 -5.83
C SER A 196 2.90 -15.43 -4.69
N ALA A 197 2.83 -14.14 -4.97
CA ALA A 197 2.40 -13.13 -3.99
C ALA A 197 0.94 -13.35 -3.52
N ILE A 198 0.02 -13.65 -4.45
CA ILE A 198 -1.39 -13.95 -4.12
C ILE A 198 -1.48 -15.17 -3.19
N ARG A 199 -0.72 -16.25 -3.46
CA ARG A 199 -0.69 -17.44 -2.59
C ARG A 199 -0.22 -17.10 -1.19
N LEU A 200 0.82 -16.27 -1.05
CA LEU A 200 1.33 -15.84 0.25
C LEU A 200 0.27 -15.06 1.04
N ILE A 201 -0.35 -14.05 0.42
CA ILE A 201 -1.41 -13.28 1.09
C ILE A 201 -2.59 -14.18 1.45
N ASN A 202 -3.03 -15.07 0.55
CA ASN A 202 -4.13 -15.99 0.83
C ASN A 202 -3.82 -16.97 1.97
N LYS A 203 -2.56 -17.42 2.08
CA LYS A 203 -2.11 -18.34 3.15
C LYS A 203 -2.48 -17.80 4.53
N HIS A 204 -2.32 -16.51 4.76
CA HIS A 204 -2.52 -15.86 6.05
C HIS A 204 -3.80 -15.01 6.12
N GLY A 205 -4.12 -14.29 5.06
CA GLY A 205 -5.14 -13.25 5.08
C GLY A 205 -6.57 -13.70 4.75
N ARG A 206 -6.76 -14.91 4.16
CA ARG A 206 -8.10 -15.42 3.81
C ARG A 206 -9.00 -15.77 4.99
N VAL A 207 -8.41 -15.90 6.18
CA VAL A 207 -9.17 -16.17 7.41
C VAL A 207 -10.12 -15.01 7.70
N ARG A 208 -11.32 -15.35 8.18
CA ARG A 208 -12.32 -14.34 8.54
C ARG A 208 -12.06 -13.80 9.93
N GLY A 209 -12.06 -12.48 10.04
CA GLY A 209 -12.01 -11.80 11.32
C GLY A 209 -13.38 -11.65 11.97
N GLU A 210 -13.44 -10.90 13.05
CA GLU A 210 -14.63 -10.72 13.89
C GLU A 210 -15.84 -10.15 13.13
N ARG A 211 -15.58 -9.30 12.12
CA ARG A 211 -16.63 -8.71 11.27
C ARG A 211 -17.10 -9.62 10.14
N GLY A 212 -16.61 -10.87 10.09
CA GLY A 212 -16.94 -11.84 9.06
C GLY A 212 -16.31 -11.59 7.69
N LEU A 213 -15.47 -10.57 7.57
CA LEU A 213 -14.68 -10.28 6.38
C LEU A 213 -13.32 -11.00 6.46
N PRO A 214 -12.71 -11.39 5.32
CA PRO A 214 -11.32 -11.81 5.32
C PRO A 214 -10.43 -10.73 5.95
N LYS A 215 -9.39 -11.14 6.67
CA LYS A 215 -8.45 -10.22 7.31
C LYS A 215 -7.76 -9.35 6.27
N LEU A 216 -7.15 -9.98 5.25
CA LEU A 216 -6.41 -9.30 4.20
C LEU A 216 -6.54 -10.09 2.90
N LEU A 217 -6.93 -9.44 1.81
CA LEU A 217 -6.93 -10.04 0.48
C LEU A 217 -6.17 -9.15 -0.52
N PRO A 218 -5.54 -9.76 -1.54
CA PRO A 218 -4.98 -8.98 -2.64
C PRO A 218 -6.09 -8.40 -3.50
N GLY A 219 -5.91 -7.15 -3.93
CA GLY A 219 -6.62 -6.55 -5.05
C GLY A 219 -5.72 -6.59 -6.28
N LEU A 220 -6.29 -6.73 -7.47
CA LEU A 220 -5.52 -6.80 -8.71
C LEU A 220 -5.93 -5.67 -9.65
N ASN A 221 -4.94 -4.91 -10.11
CA ASN A 221 -5.14 -3.80 -11.03
C ASN A 221 -4.67 -4.17 -12.44
N PHE A 222 -5.47 -3.79 -13.45
CA PHE A 222 -5.12 -3.83 -14.86
C PHE A 222 -5.25 -2.42 -15.44
N ILE A 223 -4.40 -2.10 -16.43
CA ILE A 223 -4.48 -0.85 -17.19
C ILE A 223 -4.77 -1.18 -18.64
N ALA A 224 -5.80 -0.57 -19.20
CA ALA A 224 -6.11 -0.65 -20.63
C ALA A 224 -5.51 0.55 -21.38
N GLY A 225 -5.06 0.33 -22.60
CA GLY A 225 -4.46 1.36 -23.45
C GLY A 225 -2.95 1.50 -23.29
N LEU A 226 -2.28 0.50 -22.74
CA LEU A 226 -0.82 0.46 -22.67
C LEU A 226 -0.18 0.16 -24.02
N ASN A 227 1.07 0.60 -24.22
CA ASN A 227 1.81 0.30 -25.43
C ASN A 227 1.96 -1.22 -25.65
N GLY A 228 1.73 -1.68 -26.86
CA GLY A 228 1.86 -3.10 -27.22
C GLY A 228 0.61 -3.93 -26.98
N GLU A 229 -0.49 -3.35 -26.51
CA GLU A 229 -1.76 -4.06 -26.37
C GLU A 229 -2.34 -4.50 -27.71
N SER A 230 -2.97 -5.67 -27.67
CA SER A 230 -3.73 -6.27 -28.77
C SER A 230 -5.03 -6.88 -28.24
N LYS A 231 -5.81 -7.50 -29.11
CA LYS A 231 -7.00 -8.24 -28.65
C LYS A 231 -6.64 -9.46 -27.79
N GLU A 232 -5.52 -10.06 -28.08
CA GLU A 232 -4.96 -11.22 -27.36
C GLU A 232 -4.56 -10.85 -25.93
N THR A 233 -4.12 -9.62 -25.69
CA THR A 233 -3.79 -9.09 -24.35
C THR A 233 -4.98 -9.25 -23.39
N TYR A 234 -6.18 -8.89 -23.84
CA TYR A 234 -7.39 -9.01 -23.01
C TYR A 234 -7.75 -10.47 -22.71
N GLN A 235 -7.51 -11.37 -23.67
CA GLN A 235 -7.69 -12.80 -23.43
C GLN A 235 -6.69 -13.33 -22.43
N MET A 236 -5.40 -12.96 -22.53
CA MET A 236 -4.37 -13.34 -21.55
C MET A 236 -4.71 -12.85 -20.14
N ASN A 237 -5.19 -11.62 -20.00
CA ASN A 237 -5.64 -11.07 -18.72
C ASN A 237 -6.80 -11.87 -18.12
N LEU A 238 -7.77 -12.25 -18.96
CA LEU A 238 -8.92 -13.07 -18.54
C LEU A 238 -8.50 -14.50 -18.16
N ASP A 239 -7.61 -15.11 -18.95
CA ASP A 239 -7.09 -16.45 -18.69
C ASP A 239 -6.35 -16.50 -17.35
N LEU A 240 -5.54 -15.49 -17.03
CA LEU A 240 -4.89 -15.37 -15.73
C LEU A 240 -5.90 -15.33 -14.58
N LEU A 241 -6.99 -14.57 -14.71
CA LEU A 241 -8.05 -14.51 -13.68
C LEU A 241 -8.74 -15.87 -13.50
N HIS A 242 -8.95 -16.60 -14.63
CA HIS A 242 -9.49 -17.96 -14.57
C HIS A 242 -8.53 -18.93 -13.89
N ASP A 243 -7.22 -18.79 -14.11
CA ASP A 243 -6.20 -19.62 -13.47
C ASP A 243 -6.17 -19.37 -11.96
N ILE A 244 -6.13 -18.11 -11.53
CA ILE A 244 -6.20 -17.71 -10.12
C ILE A 244 -7.44 -18.34 -9.45
N ARG A 245 -8.60 -18.25 -10.11
CA ARG A 245 -9.84 -18.85 -9.62
C ARG A 245 -9.78 -20.38 -9.56
N ARG A 246 -9.20 -21.05 -10.58
CA ARG A 246 -9.04 -22.52 -10.60
C ARG A 246 -8.14 -23.02 -9.47
N GLU A 247 -7.15 -22.24 -9.08
CA GLU A 247 -6.30 -22.52 -7.92
C GLU A 247 -7.03 -22.28 -6.57
N GLY A 248 -8.27 -21.80 -6.57
CA GLY A 248 -9.03 -21.50 -5.34
C GLY A 248 -8.50 -20.30 -4.57
N LEU A 249 -7.75 -19.43 -5.24
CA LEU A 249 -7.21 -18.20 -4.66
C LEU A 249 -8.28 -17.10 -4.65
N LEU A 250 -8.27 -16.30 -3.60
CA LEU A 250 -9.22 -15.22 -3.39
C LEU A 250 -8.60 -13.88 -3.75
N LEU A 251 -9.37 -13.08 -4.47
CA LEU A 251 -9.10 -11.67 -4.74
C LEU A 251 -10.23 -10.82 -4.18
N ARG A 252 -9.94 -9.59 -3.80
CA ARG A 252 -10.96 -8.62 -3.34
C ARG A 252 -11.49 -7.78 -4.52
N ARG A 253 -10.66 -7.51 -5.50
CA ARG A 253 -10.97 -6.79 -6.73
C ARG A 253 -10.29 -7.47 -7.90
#